data_2a71d41ecd04f2c9782d61ea253a3244
#
_entry.id   2a71d41ecd04f2c9782d61ea253a3244
#
_cell.length_a   1.000
_cell.length_b   1.000
_cell.length_c   1.000
_cell.angle_alpha   90.00
_cell.angle_beta   90.00
_cell.angle_gamma   90.00
#
_symmetry.space_group_name_H-M   'P 1'
#
loop_
_entity.id
_entity.type
_entity.pdbx_description
1 polymer ?
#
loop_
_entity_poly.entity_id
_entity_poly.type
_entity_poly.pdbx_seq_one_letter_code
_entity_poly.pdbx_strand_id
1 'polypeptide(L)'
;MLPTSVSRALIGLLATMVLTTMGVAQGIELKSAATVWSGSASTCSQPATIRFDSVRDATPEWQTIRSEGVKKGSARYSLLISQMNDRIRDACQKVADDQSRDCVVSDGDIKSSNGLTPIDITSSVVTKLESGQPTS
;
A
#
# COMPACT_ATOMS: atom_id res chain seq x y z
N MET A 1 80.60 3.46 -17.83
CA MET A 1 79.80 2.79 -16.82
C MET A 1 78.74 3.71 -16.34
N LEU A 2 77.50 3.47 -16.78
CA LEU A 2 76.36 4.32 -16.47
C LEU A 2 75.52 3.59 -15.45
N PRO A 3 75.19 4.15 -14.27
CA PRO A 3 74.20 3.61 -13.41
C PRO A 3 72.79 3.93 -13.91
N THR A 4 72.08 2.93 -14.29
CA THR A 4 70.67 3.06 -14.63
C THR A 4 69.86 3.29 -13.38
N SER A 5 69.38 4.51 -13.24
CA SER A 5 68.42 4.86 -12.20
C SER A 5 67.06 4.28 -12.59
N VAL A 6 66.64 3.25 -11.90
CA VAL A 6 65.26 2.73 -12.05
C VAL A 6 64.35 3.52 -11.15
N SER A 7 63.62 4.44 -11.73
CA SER A 7 62.57 5.16 -11.05
C SER A 7 61.34 4.24 -10.88
N ARG A 8 61.14 3.74 -9.70
CA ARG A 8 59.95 3.00 -9.36
C ARG A 8 58.82 4.00 -9.10
N ALA A 9 58.00 4.18 -10.07
CA ALA A 9 56.73 4.87 -9.88
C ALA A 9 55.77 3.96 -9.09
N LEU A 10 55.55 4.30 -7.83
CA LEU A 10 54.47 3.72 -7.04
C LEU A 10 53.13 4.31 -7.56
N ILE A 11 52.41 3.52 -8.35
CA ILE A 11 51.03 3.82 -8.68
C ILE A 11 50.19 3.38 -7.45
N GLY A 12 49.84 4.37 -6.63
CA GLY A 12 48.86 4.15 -5.55
C GLY A 12 47.49 3.94 -6.14
N LEU A 13 47.01 2.71 -6.13
CA LEU A 13 45.63 2.34 -6.45
C LEU A 13 44.74 2.79 -5.30
N LEU A 14 44.18 3.99 -5.39
CA LEU A 14 43.09 4.44 -4.52
C LEU A 14 41.85 3.66 -4.89
N ALA A 15 41.61 2.55 -4.21
CA ALA A 15 40.35 1.88 -4.24
C ALA A 15 39.32 2.75 -3.50
N THR A 16 38.59 3.56 -4.23
CA THR A 16 37.39 4.22 -3.72
C THR A 16 36.35 3.14 -3.44
N MET A 17 36.26 2.71 -2.19
CA MET A 17 35.12 1.95 -1.70
C MET A 17 33.89 2.85 -1.80
N VAL A 18 33.10 2.66 -2.85
CA VAL A 18 31.74 3.18 -2.90
C VAL A 18 30.95 2.34 -1.92
N LEU A 19 30.78 2.82 -0.69
CA LEU A 19 29.75 2.32 0.20
C LEU A 19 28.40 2.64 -0.43
N THR A 20 27.86 1.72 -1.20
CA THR A 20 26.45 1.73 -1.51
C THR A 20 25.73 1.45 -0.19
N THR A 21 25.32 2.51 0.50
CA THR A 21 24.32 2.37 1.54
C THR A 21 23.06 1.87 0.84
N MET A 22 22.82 0.56 0.95
CA MET A 22 21.49 0.02 0.67
C MET A 22 20.56 0.67 1.70
N GLY A 23 19.94 1.78 1.31
CA GLY A 23 18.87 2.36 2.09
C GLY A 23 17.81 1.30 2.26
N VAL A 24 17.66 0.79 3.48
CA VAL A 24 16.49 -0.02 3.85
C VAL A 24 15.29 0.86 3.50
N ALA A 25 14.45 0.42 2.55
CA ALA A 25 13.23 1.14 2.21
C ALA A 25 12.40 1.22 3.49
N GLN A 26 12.37 2.41 4.09
CA GLN A 26 11.48 2.68 5.22
C GLN A 26 10.08 2.74 4.65
N GLY A 27 9.21 1.80 5.04
CA GLY A 27 7.81 1.83 4.70
C GLY A 27 7.11 3.06 5.27
N ILE A 28 5.81 3.05 5.23
CA ILE A 28 4.98 4.09 5.84
C ILE A 28 4.68 3.76 7.29
N GLU A 29 4.54 4.77 8.13
CA GLU A 29 4.06 4.63 9.49
C GLU A 29 2.56 4.89 9.56
N LEU A 30 1.85 4.01 10.25
CA LEU A 30 0.41 4.11 10.43
C LEU A 30 0.04 4.51 11.86
N LYS A 31 -1.14 5.10 12.01
CA LYS A 31 -1.78 5.31 13.30
C LYS A 31 -2.14 3.97 13.95
N SER A 32 -2.26 3.93 15.27
CA SER A 32 -2.44 2.70 16.05
C SER A 32 -3.67 1.85 15.69
N ALA A 33 -4.73 2.48 15.19
CA ALA A 33 -5.98 1.81 14.80
C ALA A 33 -6.15 1.66 13.28
N ALA A 34 -5.09 1.85 12.52
CA ALA A 34 -5.14 1.83 11.07
C ALA A 34 -5.39 0.44 10.50
N THR A 35 -6.12 0.38 9.40
CA THR A 35 -6.34 -0.85 8.64
C THR A 35 -5.51 -0.86 7.38
N VAL A 36 -4.74 -1.92 7.19
CA VAL A 36 -4.06 -2.22 5.91
C VAL A 36 -4.99 -3.09 5.07
N TRP A 37 -5.40 -2.58 3.93
CA TRP A 37 -6.31 -3.28 3.03
C TRP A 37 -5.58 -4.23 2.09
N SER A 38 -4.36 -3.91 1.73
CA SER A 38 -3.50 -4.75 0.88
C SER A 38 -2.03 -4.49 1.21
N GLY A 39 -1.20 -5.52 1.11
CA GLY A 39 0.24 -5.44 1.32
C GLY A 39 0.66 -5.24 2.77
N SER A 40 1.85 -4.68 2.96
CA SER A 40 2.44 -4.40 4.28
C SER A 40 2.95 -2.97 4.34
N ALA A 41 2.55 -2.24 5.37
CA ALA A 41 2.97 -0.85 5.57
C ALA A 41 4.47 -0.71 5.81
N SER A 42 5.07 -1.65 6.54
CA SER A 42 6.50 -1.60 6.92
C SER A 42 7.45 -1.75 5.74
N THR A 43 7.02 -2.39 4.66
CA THR A 43 7.81 -2.62 3.44
C THR A 43 7.29 -1.84 2.24
N CYS A 44 6.31 -0.95 2.45
CA CYS A 44 5.64 -0.23 1.39
C CYS A 44 6.55 0.83 0.76
N SER A 45 6.78 0.75 -0.54
CA SER A 45 7.51 1.73 -1.33
C SER A 45 6.62 2.52 -2.29
N GLN A 46 5.44 2.00 -2.60
CA GLN A 46 4.46 2.57 -3.53
C GLN A 46 3.07 2.60 -2.87
N PRO A 47 2.87 3.47 -1.86
CA PRO A 47 1.62 3.47 -1.11
C PRO A 47 0.45 4.00 -1.93
N ALA A 48 -0.71 3.41 -1.69
CA ALA A 48 -2.00 3.90 -2.16
C ALA A 48 -2.96 4.10 -1.00
N THR A 49 -3.91 4.98 -1.16
CA THR A 49 -4.94 5.27 -0.17
C THR A 49 -6.33 5.10 -0.76
N ILE A 50 -7.28 4.77 0.11
CA ILE A 50 -8.70 4.80 -0.20
C ILE A 50 -9.44 5.64 0.83
N ARG A 51 -10.50 6.31 0.39
CA ARG A 51 -11.51 6.88 1.29
C ARG A 51 -12.48 5.77 1.65
N PHE A 52 -12.35 5.27 2.87
CA PHE A 52 -13.10 4.10 3.30
C PHE A 52 -14.61 4.27 3.15
N ASP A 53 -15.17 5.41 3.52
CA ASP A 53 -16.61 5.66 3.42
C ASP A 53 -17.14 5.52 1.99
N SER A 54 -16.41 6.05 1.00
CA SER A 54 -16.79 5.95 -0.41
C SER A 54 -16.73 4.50 -0.91
N VAL A 55 -15.69 3.77 -0.51
CA VAL A 55 -15.52 2.36 -0.89
C VAL A 55 -16.58 1.48 -0.21
N ARG A 56 -16.83 1.69 1.08
CA ARG A 56 -17.88 1.01 1.84
C ARG A 56 -19.25 1.18 1.18
N ASP A 57 -19.59 2.41 0.84
CA ASP A 57 -20.92 2.74 0.27
C ASP A 57 -21.15 2.10 -1.10
N ALA A 58 -20.08 1.73 -1.80
CA ALA A 58 -20.12 1.01 -3.07
C ALA A 58 -20.28 -0.52 -2.92
N THR A 59 -20.28 -1.05 -1.70
CA THR A 59 -20.44 -2.49 -1.47
C THR A 59 -21.92 -2.88 -1.35
N PRO A 60 -22.32 -4.05 -1.90
CA PRO A 60 -23.70 -4.53 -1.77
C PRO A 60 -24.06 -4.87 -0.32
N GLU A 61 -23.09 -5.30 0.47
CA GLU A 61 -23.29 -5.63 1.89
C GLU A 61 -23.70 -4.39 2.69
N TRP A 62 -23.04 -3.25 2.48
CA TRP A 62 -23.39 -2.01 3.15
C TRP A 62 -24.74 -1.48 2.71
N GLN A 63 -25.03 -1.56 1.41
CA GLN A 63 -26.35 -1.21 0.88
C GLN A 63 -27.46 -2.05 1.52
N THR A 64 -27.24 -3.34 1.70
CA THR A 64 -28.17 -4.24 2.40
C THR A 64 -28.36 -3.82 3.86
N ILE A 65 -27.27 -3.55 4.58
CA ILE A 65 -27.35 -3.08 5.98
C ILE A 65 -28.22 -1.83 6.09
N ARG A 66 -28.03 -0.88 5.18
CA ARG A 66 -28.78 0.37 5.22
C ARG A 66 -30.23 0.21 4.79
N SER A 67 -30.49 -0.50 3.71
CA SER A 67 -31.84 -0.63 3.14
C SER A 67 -32.75 -1.51 4.00
N GLU A 68 -32.21 -2.54 4.63
CA GLU A 68 -32.97 -3.46 5.49
C GLU A 68 -32.91 -3.10 6.97
N GLY A 69 -32.16 -2.08 7.36
CA GLY A 69 -32.03 -1.66 8.75
C GLY A 69 -31.40 -2.74 9.63
N VAL A 70 -30.39 -3.44 9.13
CA VAL A 70 -29.72 -4.52 9.89
C VAL A 70 -29.08 -3.94 11.13
N LYS A 71 -29.42 -4.45 12.29
CA LYS A 71 -29.00 -3.90 13.58
C LYS A 71 -27.55 -4.21 13.87
N LYS A 72 -26.80 -3.15 14.23
CA LYS A 72 -25.44 -3.28 14.75
C LYS A 72 -25.44 -4.21 15.98
N GLY A 73 -24.49 -5.16 16.02
CA GLY A 73 -24.39 -6.15 17.07
C GLY A 73 -25.16 -7.45 16.81
N SER A 74 -26.00 -7.51 15.77
CA SER A 74 -26.62 -8.77 15.35
C SER A 74 -25.63 -9.68 14.62
N ALA A 75 -25.89 -10.98 14.62
CA ALA A 75 -25.07 -11.95 13.87
C ALA A 75 -25.06 -11.65 12.37
N ARG A 76 -26.20 -11.24 11.82
CA ARG A 76 -26.31 -10.84 10.40
C ARG A 76 -25.47 -9.61 10.08
N TYR A 77 -25.46 -8.60 10.95
CA TYR A 77 -24.62 -7.42 10.80
C TYR A 77 -23.14 -7.82 10.74
N SER A 78 -22.68 -8.62 11.70
CA SER A 78 -21.30 -9.08 11.76
C SER A 78 -20.89 -9.87 10.51
N LEU A 79 -21.78 -10.73 10.01
CA LEU A 79 -21.54 -11.49 8.78
C LEU A 79 -21.39 -10.55 7.56
N LEU A 80 -22.30 -9.60 7.40
CA LEU A 80 -22.27 -8.65 6.29
C LEU A 80 -21.01 -7.76 6.36
N ILE A 81 -20.61 -7.29 7.53
CA ILE A 81 -19.37 -6.52 7.70
C ILE A 81 -18.15 -7.36 7.32
N SER A 82 -18.10 -8.63 7.73
CA SER A 82 -16.99 -9.52 7.35
C SER A 82 -16.91 -9.73 5.85
N GLN A 83 -18.02 -9.99 5.19
CA GLN A 83 -18.11 -10.15 3.74
C GLN A 83 -17.73 -8.85 3.01
N MET A 84 -18.18 -7.71 3.51
CA MET A 84 -17.82 -6.38 2.98
C MET A 84 -16.31 -6.16 3.05
N ASN A 85 -15.70 -6.42 4.20
CA ASN A 85 -14.26 -6.24 4.38
C ASN A 85 -13.44 -7.14 3.44
N ASP A 86 -13.85 -8.40 3.27
CA ASP A 86 -13.19 -9.33 2.35
C ASP A 86 -13.30 -8.85 0.90
N ARG A 87 -14.47 -8.35 0.50
CA ARG A 87 -14.70 -7.78 -0.82
C ARG A 87 -13.85 -6.53 -1.07
N ILE A 88 -13.75 -5.65 -0.08
CA ILE A 88 -12.92 -4.45 -0.17
C ILE A 88 -11.44 -4.84 -0.31
N ARG A 89 -10.96 -5.79 0.48
CA ARG A 89 -9.58 -6.28 0.39
C ARG A 89 -9.27 -6.86 -0.98
N ASP A 90 -10.15 -7.67 -1.51
CA ASP A 90 -9.98 -8.25 -2.84
C ASP A 90 -9.93 -7.18 -3.94
N ALA A 91 -10.83 -6.20 -3.89
CA ALA A 91 -10.83 -5.10 -4.83
C ALA A 91 -9.57 -4.22 -4.71
N CYS A 92 -9.14 -3.89 -3.47
CA CYS A 92 -7.91 -3.14 -3.23
C CYS A 92 -6.68 -3.89 -3.76
N GLN A 93 -6.60 -5.20 -3.54
CA GLN A 93 -5.50 -6.04 -4.04
C GLN A 93 -5.42 -5.99 -5.57
N LYS A 94 -6.54 -6.18 -6.24
CA LYS A 94 -6.61 -6.17 -7.71
C LYS A 94 -6.22 -4.81 -8.29
N VAL A 95 -6.73 -3.72 -7.74
CA VAL A 95 -6.38 -2.36 -8.18
C VAL A 95 -4.92 -2.04 -7.88
N ALA A 96 -4.42 -2.44 -6.71
CA ALA A 96 -3.02 -2.26 -6.35
C ALA A 96 -2.09 -2.98 -7.34
N ASP A 97 -2.40 -4.23 -7.69
CA ASP A 97 -1.64 -5.00 -8.67
C ASP A 97 -1.67 -4.33 -10.06
N ASP A 98 -2.84 -3.86 -10.51
CA ASP A 98 -3.01 -3.19 -11.80
C ASP A 98 -2.24 -1.86 -11.88
N GLN A 99 -2.10 -1.15 -10.76
CA GLN A 99 -1.43 0.16 -10.70
C GLN A 99 -0.02 0.09 -10.10
N SER A 100 0.53 -1.10 -9.89
CA SER A 100 1.86 -1.32 -9.31
C SER A 100 2.01 -0.66 -7.94
N ARG A 101 0.99 -0.76 -7.09
CA ARG A 101 1.02 -0.34 -5.69
C ARG A 101 1.30 -1.54 -4.80
N ASP A 102 2.15 -1.37 -3.81
CA ASP A 102 2.56 -2.46 -2.92
C ASP A 102 1.90 -2.42 -1.54
N CYS A 103 1.14 -1.37 -1.24
CA CYS A 103 0.23 -1.35 -0.11
C CYS A 103 -0.96 -0.40 -0.32
N VAL A 104 -2.07 -0.70 0.34
CA VAL A 104 -3.27 0.13 0.37
C VAL A 104 -3.73 0.31 1.80
N VAL A 105 -3.92 1.56 2.21
CA VAL A 105 -4.39 1.94 3.54
C VAL A 105 -5.52 2.95 3.43
N SER A 106 -6.28 3.13 4.49
CA SER A 106 -7.30 4.18 4.53
C SER A 106 -6.67 5.57 4.56
N ASP A 107 -7.27 6.50 3.83
CA ASP A 107 -6.89 7.91 3.89
C ASP A 107 -7.05 8.44 5.31
N GLY A 108 -6.08 9.21 5.78
CA GLY A 108 -6.02 9.70 7.15
C GLY A 108 -5.41 8.74 8.17
N ASP A 109 -5.12 7.50 7.81
CA ASP A 109 -4.48 6.51 8.70
C ASP A 109 -2.94 6.57 8.66
N ILE A 110 -2.37 7.28 7.71
CA ILE A 110 -0.92 7.45 7.61
C ILE A 110 -0.45 8.48 8.64
N LYS A 111 0.42 8.05 9.55
CA LYS A 111 1.10 8.92 10.50
C LYS A 111 2.30 9.62 9.87
N SER A 112 3.09 8.88 9.09
CA SER A 112 4.21 9.39 8.32
C SER A 112 4.38 8.60 7.04
N SER A 113 4.50 9.31 5.91
CA SER A 113 4.77 8.71 4.62
C SER A 113 6.26 8.49 4.35
N ASN A 114 7.15 8.93 5.24
CA ASN A 114 8.61 8.82 5.12
C ASN A 114 9.14 9.32 3.75
N GLY A 115 8.58 10.41 3.24
CA GLY A 115 8.95 11.01 1.96
C GLY A 115 8.31 10.36 0.73
N LEU A 116 7.51 9.31 0.91
CA LEU A 116 6.73 8.70 -0.17
C LEU A 116 5.46 9.51 -0.46
N THR A 117 4.98 9.44 -1.70
CA THR A 117 3.75 10.11 -2.11
C THR A 117 2.63 9.09 -2.30
N PRO A 118 1.71 8.96 -1.36
CA PRO A 118 0.54 8.08 -1.51
C PRO A 118 -0.35 8.55 -2.65
N ILE A 119 -0.90 7.61 -3.40
CA ILE A 119 -1.84 7.88 -4.49
C ILE A 119 -3.24 7.42 -4.06
N ASP A 120 -4.22 8.28 -4.24
CA ASP A 120 -5.63 7.95 -4.00
C ASP A 120 -6.15 7.06 -5.13
N ILE A 121 -6.53 5.83 -4.81
CA ILE A 121 -7.10 4.86 -5.74
C ILE A 121 -8.60 4.60 -5.48
N THR A 122 -9.25 5.46 -4.72
CA THR A 122 -10.66 5.28 -4.32
C THR A 122 -11.57 5.05 -5.52
N SER A 123 -11.49 5.87 -6.55
CA SER A 123 -12.36 5.74 -7.73
C SER A 123 -12.16 4.44 -8.49
N SER A 124 -10.92 3.97 -8.60
CA SER A 124 -10.60 2.69 -9.25
C SER A 124 -11.14 1.51 -8.43
N VAL A 125 -11.04 1.56 -7.11
CA VAL A 125 -11.60 0.53 -6.21
C VAL A 125 -13.12 0.52 -6.28
N VAL A 126 -13.77 1.68 -6.24
CA VAL A 126 -15.23 1.79 -6.40
C VAL A 126 -15.69 1.20 -7.74
N THR A 127 -15.03 1.53 -8.82
CA THR A 127 -15.34 0.96 -10.15
C THR A 127 -15.18 -0.56 -10.16
N LYS A 128 -14.15 -1.07 -9.50
CA LYS A 128 -13.92 -2.52 -9.38
C LYS A 128 -15.04 -3.22 -8.60
N LEU A 129 -15.48 -2.62 -7.50
CA LEU A 129 -16.59 -3.12 -6.70
C LEU A 129 -17.91 -3.13 -7.48
N GLU A 130 -18.19 -2.07 -8.20
CA GLU A 130 -19.43 -1.95 -9.02
C GLU A 130 -19.43 -2.96 -10.18
N SER A 131 -18.30 -3.18 -10.84
CA SER A 131 -18.19 -4.14 -11.93
C SER A 131 -18.32 -5.61 -11.50
N GLY A 132 -18.05 -5.91 -10.23
CA GLY A 132 -18.18 -7.24 -9.65
C GLY A 132 -19.58 -7.55 -9.11
N GLN A 133 -20.51 -6.60 -9.16
CA GLN A 133 -21.89 -6.83 -8.70
C GLN A 133 -22.69 -7.56 -9.78
N PRO A 134 -23.53 -8.54 -9.40
CA PRO A 134 -24.46 -9.13 -10.36
C PRO A 134 -25.44 -8.06 -10.82
N THR A 135 -25.56 -7.91 -12.12
CA THR A 135 -26.62 -7.08 -12.73
C THR A 135 -27.96 -7.69 -12.40
N SER A 136 -28.76 -6.99 -11.62
CA SER A 136 -30.16 -7.33 -11.37
C SER A 136 -31.04 -7.02 -12.57
#